data_03abc5544bb7766b90aa2a0dd46a97ce
#
_entry.id   03abc5544bb7766b90aa2a0dd46a97ce
#
_cell.length_a   1.000
_cell.length_b   1.000
_cell.length_c   1.000
_cell.angle_alpha   90.00
_cell.angle_beta   90.00
_cell.angle_gamma   90.00
#
_symmetry.space_group_name_H-M   'P 1'
#
loop_
_entity.id
_entity.type
_entity.pdbx_description
1 polymer ?
#
loop_
_entity_poly.entity_id
_entity_poly.type
_entity_poly.pdbx_seq_one_letter_code
_entity_poly.pdbx_strand_id
1 'polypeptide(L)'
;MDRLDDALEILDGAGPEYAGGLANHGPMAAEALFTLEQAGAVVPWTERYRRKLGDEPAPGSPVDRAAFREALGQMRRYPDWLALFLEEFREGPWEPAVDRWVYELAPGFAGAATHGVIRAGHAARSLARHDTPGRRKELARGFAYWAATHQALPWKETLPAHLTPDQALAHVPRLPDDVRRTGSIAQGLKLVATLPDFPGVISLVDAGAPESFIPALGEAFARVFLAGTTSSGRTIALIHAVTGPAAAGLLVPHVSARTAAQLLACAWQAGAAIYAVWGKPPESPEDRAPRATREALIAAAVKSGDEHAIKFTEACLRLDAAVPSPAYRSAASRAVELLS
;
A
#
# COMPACT_ATOMS: atom_id res chain seq x y z
N MET A 1 -26.37 7.78 -4.26
CA MET A 1 -24.91 7.91 -4.11
C MET A 1 -24.60 7.57 -2.66
N ASP A 2 -23.60 6.75 -2.37
CA ASP A 2 -23.19 6.52 -0.98
C ASP A 2 -22.12 7.54 -0.55
N ARG A 3 -21.77 7.56 0.74
CA ARG A 3 -20.82 8.56 1.28
C ARG A 3 -19.41 8.48 0.67
N LEU A 4 -19.04 7.35 0.10
CA LEU A 4 -17.77 7.21 -0.59
C LEU A 4 -17.82 7.86 -1.97
N ASP A 5 -18.95 7.75 -2.69
CA ASP A 5 -19.12 8.43 -3.97
C ASP A 5 -19.11 9.96 -3.78
N ASP A 6 -19.76 10.49 -2.72
CA ASP A 6 -19.68 11.90 -2.33
C ASP A 6 -18.22 12.34 -2.09
N ALA A 7 -17.44 11.52 -1.38
CA ALA A 7 -16.02 11.80 -1.13
C ALA A 7 -15.17 11.79 -2.40
N LEU A 8 -15.41 10.84 -3.30
CA LEU A 8 -14.70 10.77 -4.59
C LEU A 8 -15.04 11.96 -5.49
N GLU A 9 -16.27 12.49 -5.41
CA GLU A 9 -16.67 13.73 -6.11
C GLU A 9 -15.92 14.95 -5.53
N ILE A 10 -15.81 15.08 -4.20
CA ILE A 10 -15.03 16.15 -3.54
C ILE A 10 -13.55 16.09 -3.95
N LEU A 11 -13.00 14.89 -4.13
CA LEU A 11 -11.61 14.66 -4.52
C LEU A 11 -11.42 14.69 -6.05
N ASP A 12 -12.47 14.82 -6.82
CA ASP A 12 -12.33 14.88 -8.27
C ASP A 12 -11.49 16.10 -8.68
N GLY A 13 -10.60 15.90 -9.63
CA GLY A 13 -9.63 16.92 -10.02
C GLY A 13 -8.53 17.21 -8.99
N ALA A 14 -8.38 16.40 -7.94
CA ALA A 14 -7.25 16.53 -7.02
C ALA A 14 -6.02 15.78 -7.53
N GLY A 15 -4.86 16.43 -7.50
CA GLY A 15 -3.58 15.89 -7.96
C GLY A 15 -3.14 14.62 -7.22
N PRO A 16 -2.27 13.82 -7.85
CA PRO A 16 -1.75 12.58 -7.27
C PRO A 16 -0.78 12.82 -6.11
N GLU A 17 -0.18 14.00 -6.03
CA GLU A 17 0.79 14.40 -5.01
C GLU A 17 0.54 15.84 -4.55
N TYR A 18 1.09 16.17 -3.37
CA TYR A 18 1.08 17.51 -2.78
C TYR A 18 2.38 17.78 -2.02
N ALA A 19 2.59 19.01 -1.56
CA ALA A 19 3.71 19.42 -0.69
C ALA A 19 5.10 18.90 -1.13
N GLY A 20 5.36 18.89 -2.43
CA GLY A 20 6.68 18.49 -2.96
C GLY A 20 6.91 16.99 -3.10
N GLY A 21 5.85 16.19 -3.29
CA GLY A 21 5.96 14.77 -3.61
C GLY A 21 5.37 13.83 -2.55
N LEU A 22 4.54 14.33 -1.65
CA LEU A 22 3.74 13.49 -0.76
C LEU A 22 2.52 12.95 -1.53
N ALA A 23 2.29 11.66 -1.46
CA ALA A 23 1.17 11.01 -2.12
C ALA A 23 -0.19 11.53 -1.61
N ASN A 24 -1.15 11.69 -2.52
CA ASN A 24 -2.54 11.99 -2.16
C ASN A 24 -3.19 10.76 -1.50
N HIS A 25 -3.45 10.85 -0.19
CA HIS A 25 -4.08 9.78 0.60
C HIS A 25 -5.61 9.89 0.64
N GLY A 26 -6.18 10.95 0.10
CA GLY A 26 -7.62 11.26 0.21
C GLY A 26 -8.53 10.08 -0.13
N PRO A 27 -8.46 9.51 -1.35
CA PRO A 27 -9.33 8.41 -1.74
C PRO A 27 -9.17 7.16 -0.89
N MET A 28 -7.93 6.82 -0.53
CA MET A 28 -7.62 5.63 0.27
C MET A 28 -8.17 5.73 1.70
N ALA A 29 -8.02 6.90 2.34
CA ALA A 29 -8.49 7.12 3.69
C ALA A 29 -10.03 7.27 3.75
N ALA A 30 -10.64 7.89 2.74
CA ALA A 30 -12.09 7.96 2.59
C ALA A 30 -12.70 6.55 2.45
N GLU A 31 -12.10 5.70 1.63
CA GLU A 31 -12.53 4.31 1.45
C GLU A 31 -12.30 3.47 2.72
N ALA A 32 -11.20 3.68 3.44
CA ALA A 32 -10.94 3.04 4.72
C ALA A 32 -11.97 3.44 5.78
N LEU A 33 -12.31 4.73 5.91
CA LEU A 33 -13.38 5.21 6.81
C LEU A 33 -14.73 4.59 6.46
N PHE A 34 -15.06 4.53 5.17
CA PHE A 34 -16.28 3.90 4.70
C PHE A 34 -16.34 2.40 5.06
N THR A 35 -15.23 1.69 4.88
CA THR A 35 -15.10 0.26 5.21
C THR A 35 -15.15 -0.01 6.71
N LEU A 36 -14.66 0.93 7.53
CA LEU A 36 -14.77 0.88 8.99
C LEU A 36 -16.16 1.27 9.50
N GLU A 37 -17.14 1.41 8.60
CA GLU A 37 -18.54 1.78 8.91
C GLU A 37 -18.67 3.18 9.54
N GLN A 38 -17.72 4.07 9.24
CA GLN A 38 -17.69 5.45 9.74
C GLN A 38 -18.25 6.44 8.71
N ALA A 39 -19.37 6.09 8.07
CA ALA A 39 -19.98 6.86 6.99
C ALA A 39 -20.18 8.36 7.33
N GLY A 40 -20.49 8.69 8.60
CA GLY A 40 -20.63 10.06 9.06
C GLY A 40 -19.32 10.87 9.08
N ALA A 41 -18.17 10.20 9.14
CA ALA A 41 -16.85 10.84 9.13
C ALA A 41 -16.28 11.03 7.73
N VAL A 42 -16.74 10.27 6.72
CA VAL A 42 -16.14 10.24 5.36
C VAL A 42 -16.11 11.62 4.74
N VAL A 43 -17.26 12.26 4.55
CA VAL A 43 -17.35 13.56 3.87
C VAL A 43 -16.65 14.68 4.65
N PRO A 44 -16.89 14.89 5.96
CA PRO A 44 -16.22 15.95 6.71
C PRO A 44 -14.70 15.78 6.75
N TRP A 45 -14.19 14.54 6.81
CA TRP A 45 -12.76 14.28 6.73
C TRP A 45 -12.20 14.62 5.35
N THR A 46 -12.88 14.20 4.29
CA THR A 46 -12.48 14.42 2.90
C THR A 46 -12.42 15.91 2.55
N GLU A 47 -13.42 16.70 2.95
CA GLU A 47 -13.44 18.15 2.74
C GLU A 47 -12.25 18.85 3.39
N ARG A 48 -11.88 18.46 4.62
CA ARG A 48 -10.69 18.99 5.29
C ARG A 48 -9.42 18.61 4.55
N TYR A 49 -9.32 17.34 4.13
CA TYR A 49 -8.15 16.81 3.45
C TYR A 49 -7.96 17.44 2.07
N ARG A 50 -9.04 17.66 1.30
CA ARG A 50 -9.01 18.27 -0.04
C ARG A 50 -8.28 19.62 -0.06
N ARG A 51 -8.34 20.38 1.03
CA ARG A 51 -7.67 21.70 1.15
C ARG A 51 -6.15 21.63 1.09
N LYS A 52 -5.54 20.45 1.31
CA LYS A 52 -4.09 20.24 1.21
C LYS A 52 -3.64 19.97 -0.24
N LEU A 53 -4.57 19.61 -1.13
CA LEU A 53 -4.27 19.08 -2.44
C LEU A 53 -4.31 20.20 -3.50
N GLY A 54 -3.36 20.12 -4.44
CA GLY A 54 -3.41 20.89 -5.68
C GLY A 54 -4.30 20.21 -6.73
N ASP A 55 -4.36 20.81 -7.89
CA ASP A 55 -5.17 20.33 -9.01
C ASP A 55 -4.48 19.15 -9.73
N GLU A 56 -5.30 18.24 -10.25
CA GLU A 56 -4.85 17.16 -11.11
C GLU A 56 -4.44 17.72 -12.47
N PRO A 57 -3.27 17.33 -13.00
CA PRO A 57 -2.92 17.70 -14.36
C PRO A 57 -3.93 17.09 -15.34
N ALA A 58 -4.30 17.86 -16.36
CA ALA A 58 -5.19 17.36 -17.42
C ALA A 58 -4.57 16.10 -18.06
N PRO A 59 -5.40 15.10 -18.44
CA PRO A 59 -4.93 13.92 -19.15
C PRO A 59 -4.14 14.30 -20.41
N GLY A 60 -3.00 13.66 -20.61
CA GLY A 60 -2.13 13.86 -21.75
C GLY A 60 -2.50 12.97 -22.95
N SER A 61 -1.53 12.67 -23.79
CA SER A 61 -1.67 11.63 -24.82
C SER A 61 -1.45 10.26 -24.17
N PRO A 62 -2.35 9.27 -24.42
CA PRO A 62 -2.21 7.95 -23.82
C PRO A 62 -0.85 7.33 -24.10
N VAL A 63 -0.29 6.67 -23.09
CA VAL A 63 0.94 5.88 -23.26
C VAL A 63 0.70 4.78 -24.28
N ASP A 64 1.65 4.60 -25.21
CA ASP A 64 1.60 3.47 -26.15
C ASP A 64 1.74 2.14 -25.40
N ARG A 65 0.72 1.28 -25.56
CA ARG A 65 0.68 -0.05 -24.93
C ARG A 65 1.84 -0.96 -25.34
N ALA A 66 2.39 -0.77 -26.54
CA ALA A 66 3.52 -1.57 -27.01
C ALA A 66 4.86 -1.12 -26.41
N ALA A 67 4.98 0.16 -26.05
CA ALA A 67 6.20 0.78 -25.54
C ALA A 67 6.07 1.31 -24.10
N PHE A 68 5.05 0.85 -23.36
CA PHE A 68 4.72 1.39 -22.02
C PHE A 68 5.89 1.34 -21.01
N ARG A 69 6.80 0.35 -21.16
CA ARG A 69 7.94 0.19 -20.24
C ARG A 69 8.87 1.40 -20.23
N GLU A 70 8.94 2.13 -21.33
CA GLU A 70 9.74 3.36 -21.43
C GLU A 70 9.17 4.51 -20.58
N ALA A 71 7.88 4.48 -20.28
CA ALA A 71 7.20 5.50 -19.47
C ALA A 71 7.12 5.16 -17.98
N LEU A 72 7.51 3.94 -17.56
CA LEU A 72 7.46 3.53 -16.17
C LEU A 72 8.40 4.36 -15.29
N GLY A 73 7.96 4.65 -14.07
CA GLY A 73 8.74 5.37 -13.07
C GLY A 73 9.01 6.85 -13.41
N GLN A 74 8.27 7.43 -14.36
CA GLN A 74 8.40 8.81 -14.78
C GLN A 74 7.17 9.63 -14.36
N MET A 75 7.23 10.29 -13.20
CA MET A 75 6.09 11.05 -12.66
C MET A 75 5.58 12.13 -13.62
N ARG A 76 6.46 12.71 -14.45
CA ARG A 76 6.07 13.64 -15.52
C ARG A 76 5.12 13.04 -16.56
N ARG A 77 5.08 11.70 -16.68
CA ARG A 77 4.20 10.95 -17.58
C ARG A 77 2.88 10.53 -16.90
N TYR A 78 2.64 10.95 -15.65
CA TYR A 78 1.36 10.66 -14.96
C TYR A 78 0.14 11.07 -15.80
N PRO A 79 0.09 12.25 -16.47
CA PRO A 79 -1.06 12.61 -17.29
C PRO A 79 -1.31 11.66 -18.46
N ASP A 80 -0.24 11.11 -19.06
CA ASP A 80 -0.34 10.17 -20.17
C ASP A 80 -0.80 8.78 -19.69
N TRP A 81 -0.31 8.35 -18.51
CA TRP A 81 -0.80 7.15 -17.84
C TRP A 81 -2.26 7.28 -17.44
N LEU A 82 -2.66 8.46 -16.94
CA LEU A 82 -4.06 8.72 -16.60
C LEU A 82 -4.96 8.62 -17.83
N ALA A 83 -4.56 9.20 -18.96
CA ALA A 83 -5.30 9.09 -20.22
C ALA A 83 -5.48 7.63 -20.63
N LEU A 84 -4.41 6.82 -20.60
CA LEU A 84 -4.47 5.39 -20.91
C LEU A 84 -5.45 4.65 -19.99
N PHE A 85 -5.33 4.81 -18.67
CA PHE A 85 -6.16 4.07 -17.72
C PHE A 85 -7.62 4.53 -17.68
N LEU A 86 -7.90 5.80 -18.00
CA LEU A 86 -9.27 6.27 -18.21
C LEU A 86 -9.92 5.56 -19.40
N GLU A 87 -9.17 5.26 -20.47
CA GLU A 87 -9.66 4.45 -21.58
C GLU A 87 -9.86 2.98 -21.19
N GLU A 88 -8.87 2.39 -20.48
CA GLU A 88 -8.86 0.97 -20.08
C GLU A 88 -10.05 0.62 -19.15
N PHE A 89 -10.43 1.53 -18.28
CA PHE A 89 -11.48 1.29 -17.27
C PHE A 89 -12.80 2.00 -17.56
N ARG A 90 -12.97 2.60 -18.73
CA ARG A 90 -14.16 3.39 -19.06
C ARG A 90 -15.44 2.57 -19.07
N GLU A 91 -15.42 1.40 -19.73
CA GLU A 91 -16.59 0.55 -19.98
C GLU A 91 -16.23 -0.93 -19.96
N GLY A 92 -17.24 -1.78 -19.75
CA GLY A 92 -17.07 -3.24 -19.77
C GLY A 92 -16.46 -3.81 -18.49
N PRO A 93 -16.11 -5.11 -18.51
CA PRO A 93 -15.42 -5.77 -17.40
C PRO A 93 -14.04 -5.15 -17.18
N TRP A 94 -13.76 -4.74 -15.96
CA TRP A 94 -12.50 -4.08 -15.60
C TRP A 94 -11.43 -5.07 -15.11
N GLU A 95 -11.84 -6.26 -14.67
CA GLU A 95 -10.95 -7.28 -14.08
C GLU A 95 -9.86 -7.77 -15.08
N PRO A 96 -10.15 -8.01 -16.38
CA PRO A 96 -9.10 -8.41 -17.32
C PRO A 96 -8.01 -7.36 -17.51
N ALA A 97 -8.38 -6.06 -17.46
CA ALA A 97 -7.40 -4.99 -17.53
C ALA A 97 -6.61 -4.89 -16.22
N VAL A 98 -7.26 -5.07 -15.07
CA VAL A 98 -6.59 -5.14 -13.76
C VAL A 98 -5.61 -6.31 -13.72
N ASP A 99 -5.98 -7.53 -14.14
CA ASP A 99 -5.09 -8.69 -14.15
C ASP A 99 -3.83 -8.41 -14.98
N ARG A 100 -4.01 -7.92 -16.21
CA ARG A 100 -2.89 -7.55 -17.08
C ARG A 100 -1.97 -6.50 -16.46
N TRP A 101 -2.54 -5.40 -15.99
CA TRP A 101 -1.73 -4.29 -15.51
C TRP A 101 -1.13 -4.54 -14.13
N VAL A 102 -1.78 -5.29 -13.25
CA VAL A 102 -1.17 -5.75 -11.99
C VAL A 102 0.05 -6.62 -12.29
N TYR A 103 -0.03 -7.55 -13.26
CA TYR A 103 1.12 -8.35 -13.65
C TYR A 103 2.31 -7.49 -14.13
N GLU A 104 2.06 -6.52 -15.00
CA GLU A 104 3.12 -5.66 -15.55
C GLU A 104 3.68 -4.67 -14.51
N LEU A 105 2.87 -4.19 -13.59
CA LEU A 105 3.26 -3.17 -12.60
C LEU A 105 3.79 -3.75 -11.29
N ALA A 106 3.52 -5.02 -10.97
CA ALA A 106 3.95 -5.63 -9.71
C ALA A 106 5.45 -5.49 -9.41
N PRO A 107 6.39 -5.61 -10.39
CA PRO A 107 7.80 -5.38 -10.13
C PRO A 107 8.12 -3.97 -9.58
N GLY A 108 7.25 -2.99 -9.85
CA GLY A 108 7.36 -1.62 -9.32
C GLY A 108 6.60 -1.37 -8.02
N PHE A 109 6.31 -2.41 -7.24
CA PHE A 109 5.54 -2.34 -5.99
C PHE A 109 6.04 -1.29 -5.01
N ALA A 110 7.36 -1.08 -4.93
CA ALA A 110 8.00 -0.15 -4.01
C ALA A 110 7.80 1.33 -4.37
N GLY A 111 7.25 1.62 -5.54
CA GLY A 111 7.05 2.97 -6.05
C GLY A 111 6.26 3.87 -5.10
N ALA A 112 6.73 5.11 -4.93
CA ALA A 112 6.15 6.08 -3.99
C ALA A 112 5.88 5.48 -2.59
N ALA A 113 6.79 4.65 -2.08
CA ALA A 113 6.61 3.93 -0.82
C ALA A 113 5.31 3.07 -0.80
N THR A 114 5.06 2.34 -1.86
CA THR A 114 3.89 1.45 -2.06
C THR A 114 2.54 2.15 -2.29
N HIS A 115 2.50 3.48 -2.34
CA HIS A 115 1.22 4.21 -2.45
C HIS A 115 0.43 3.92 -3.74
N GLY A 116 1.10 3.63 -4.86
CA GLY A 116 0.42 3.25 -6.10
C GLY A 116 -0.43 1.99 -5.90
N VAL A 117 0.15 0.96 -5.30
CA VAL A 117 -0.56 -0.30 -4.98
C VAL A 117 -1.65 -0.08 -3.95
N ILE A 118 -1.38 0.70 -2.89
CA ILE A 118 -2.39 1.00 -1.86
C ILE A 118 -3.60 1.67 -2.50
N ARG A 119 -3.38 2.68 -3.34
CA ARG A 119 -4.45 3.41 -4.02
C ARG A 119 -5.24 2.50 -4.97
N ALA A 120 -4.55 1.71 -5.79
CA ALA A 120 -5.18 0.75 -6.70
C ALA A 120 -6.01 -0.31 -5.96
N GLY A 121 -5.49 -0.85 -4.85
CA GLY A 121 -6.20 -1.84 -4.03
C GLY A 121 -7.48 -1.30 -3.40
N HIS A 122 -7.43 -0.13 -2.76
CA HIS A 122 -8.62 0.53 -2.20
C HIS A 122 -9.64 0.85 -3.31
N ALA A 123 -9.19 1.34 -4.47
CA ALA A 123 -10.06 1.63 -5.60
C ALA A 123 -10.73 0.37 -6.17
N ALA A 124 -9.99 -0.73 -6.34
CA ALA A 124 -10.53 -2.01 -6.81
C ALA A 124 -11.60 -2.55 -5.85
N ARG A 125 -11.32 -2.56 -4.53
CA ARG A 125 -12.31 -2.99 -3.53
C ARG A 125 -13.58 -2.12 -3.57
N SER A 126 -13.42 -0.82 -3.71
CA SER A 126 -14.53 0.10 -3.79
C SER A 126 -15.39 -0.15 -5.05
N LEU A 127 -14.74 -0.34 -6.20
CA LEU A 127 -15.39 -0.61 -7.48
C LEU A 127 -16.13 -1.96 -7.47
N ALA A 128 -15.53 -3.00 -6.88
CA ALA A 128 -16.16 -4.32 -6.74
C ALA A 128 -17.42 -4.30 -5.89
N ARG A 129 -17.54 -3.36 -4.95
CA ARG A 129 -18.76 -3.18 -4.15
C ARG A 129 -19.88 -2.48 -4.91
N HIS A 130 -19.52 -1.49 -5.69
CA HIS A 130 -20.48 -0.70 -6.46
C HIS A 130 -19.77 -0.04 -7.64
N ASP A 131 -20.13 -0.45 -8.86
CA ASP A 131 -19.54 0.06 -10.08
C ASP A 131 -20.19 1.41 -10.46
N THR A 132 -19.40 2.49 -10.31
CA THR A 132 -19.79 3.85 -10.70
C THR A 132 -18.69 4.50 -11.54
N PRO A 133 -19.03 5.49 -12.40
CA PRO A 133 -18.01 6.22 -13.15
C PRO A 133 -16.92 6.85 -12.27
N GLY A 134 -17.29 7.35 -11.08
CA GLY A 134 -16.35 7.93 -10.13
C GLY A 134 -15.34 6.92 -9.60
N ARG A 135 -15.78 5.69 -9.28
CA ARG A 135 -14.91 4.61 -8.80
C ARG A 135 -14.03 4.04 -9.91
N ARG A 136 -14.53 3.96 -11.14
CA ARG A 136 -13.71 3.60 -12.31
C ARG A 136 -12.61 4.63 -12.56
N LYS A 137 -12.93 5.92 -12.44
CA LYS A 137 -11.97 7.02 -12.55
C LYS A 137 -10.92 6.95 -11.44
N GLU A 138 -11.31 6.61 -10.21
CA GLU A 138 -10.36 6.46 -9.11
C GLU A 138 -9.45 5.23 -9.31
N LEU A 139 -9.95 4.12 -9.85
CA LEU A 139 -9.13 2.99 -10.26
C LEU A 139 -8.09 3.40 -11.30
N ALA A 140 -8.49 4.17 -12.32
CA ALA A 140 -7.58 4.72 -13.33
C ALA A 140 -6.48 5.58 -12.70
N ARG A 141 -6.82 6.45 -11.76
CA ARG A 141 -5.85 7.27 -11.00
C ARG A 141 -4.87 6.44 -10.19
N GLY A 142 -5.35 5.37 -9.53
CA GLY A 142 -4.51 4.46 -8.76
C GLY A 142 -3.47 3.77 -9.64
N PHE A 143 -3.89 3.23 -10.78
CA PHE A 143 -2.98 2.58 -11.73
C PHE A 143 -2.03 3.57 -12.41
N ALA A 144 -2.51 4.76 -12.78
CA ALA A 144 -1.67 5.82 -13.34
C ALA A 144 -0.56 6.23 -12.37
N TYR A 145 -0.90 6.37 -11.09
CA TYR A 145 0.08 6.71 -10.06
C TYR A 145 1.08 5.58 -9.83
N TRP A 146 0.63 4.33 -9.80
CA TRP A 146 1.52 3.16 -9.68
C TRP A 146 2.52 3.09 -10.84
N ALA A 147 2.05 3.24 -12.08
CA ALA A 147 2.90 3.23 -13.26
C ALA A 147 3.88 4.41 -13.29
N ALA A 148 3.40 5.63 -13.00
CA ALA A 148 4.23 6.84 -13.00
C ALA A 148 5.29 6.87 -11.89
N THR A 149 5.05 6.17 -10.79
CA THR A 149 6.00 6.07 -9.66
C THR A 149 6.71 4.71 -9.58
N HIS A 150 6.55 3.86 -10.59
CA HIS A 150 7.13 2.51 -10.63
C HIS A 150 8.59 2.50 -10.19
N GLN A 151 8.91 1.71 -9.17
CA GLN A 151 10.27 1.54 -8.64
C GLN A 151 10.53 0.06 -8.39
N ALA A 152 11.24 -0.58 -9.31
CA ALA A 152 11.68 -1.95 -9.14
C ALA A 152 12.79 -2.03 -8.09
N LEU A 153 12.75 -3.09 -7.28
CA LEU A 153 13.81 -3.44 -6.35
C LEU A 153 14.80 -4.41 -7.01
N PRO A 154 16.06 -4.45 -6.55
CA PRO A 154 17.00 -5.44 -7.05
C PRO A 154 16.49 -6.87 -6.81
N TRP A 155 16.55 -7.70 -7.82
CA TRP A 155 16.17 -9.11 -7.71
C TRP A 155 17.12 -9.99 -8.51
N LYS A 156 17.24 -11.25 -8.11
CA LYS A 156 17.89 -12.31 -8.87
C LYS A 156 17.08 -13.60 -8.72
N GLU A 157 17.06 -14.40 -9.74
CA GLU A 157 16.49 -15.74 -9.65
C GLU A 157 17.34 -16.60 -8.71
N THR A 158 16.69 -17.19 -7.71
CA THR A 158 17.30 -18.15 -6.78
C THR A 158 16.29 -19.26 -6.54
N LEU A 159 16.77 -20.42 -6.05
CA LEU A 159 15.87 -21.50 -5.65
C LEU A 159 14.94 -21.01 -4.52
N PRO A 160 13.64 -21.31 -4.60
CA PRO A 160 12.69 -20.95 -3.55
C PRO A 160 13.08 -21.61 -2.21
N ALA A 161 13.07 -20.82 -1.13
CA ALA A 161 13.36 -21.32 0.21
C ALA A 161 12.12 -21.83 0.96
N HIS A 162 10.91 -21.51 0.46
CA HIS A 162 9.60 -21.89 1.03
C HIS A 162 9.44 -21.57 2.53
N LEU A 163 10.03 -20.46 2.99
CA LEU A 163 9.91 -20.00 4.36
C LEU A 163 8.58 -19.28 4.56
N THR A 164 8.05 -19.30 5.79
CA THR A 164 7.01 -18.36 6.19
C THR A 164 7.58 -16.94 6.25
N PRO A 165 6.76 -15.89 6.11
CA PRO A 165 7.22 -14.49 6.21
C PRO A 165 8.03 -14.21 7.49
N ASP A 166 7.59 -14.75 8.63
CA ASP A 166 8.28 -14.60 9.92
C ASP A 166 9.67 -15.25 9.91
N GLN A 167 9.78 -16.49 9.40
CA GLN A 167 11.07 -17.17 9.24
C GLN A 167 11.98 -16.43 8.26
N ALA A 168 11.42 -15.94 7.16
CA ALA A 168 12.17 -15.25 6.12
C ALA A 168 12.77 -13.91 6.59
N LEU A 169 12.16 -13.23 7.57
CA LEU A 169 12.70 -11.99 8.15
C LEU A 169 14.11 -12.18 8.73
N ALA A 170 14.42 -13.35 9.29
CA ALA A 170 15.76 -13.63 9.82
C ALA A 170 16.86 -13.67 8.74
N HIS A 171 16.47 -13.88 7.48
CA HIS A 171 17.38 -13.95 6.33
C HIS A 171 17.43 -12.65 5.52
N VAL A 172 16.66 -11.62 5.89
CA VAL A 172 16.71 -10.32 5.23
C VAL A 172 17.92 -9.53 5.72
N PRO A 173 18.87 -9.15 4.82
CA PRO A 173 20.00 -8.31 5.20
C PRO A 173 19.50 -6.92 5.60
N ARG A 174 20.04 -6.35 6.68
CA ARG A 174 19.65 -5.04 7.18
C ARG A 174 20.79 -4.04 7.06
N LEU A 175 20.43 -2.78 6.77
CA LEU A 175 21.38 -1.68 6.85
C LEU A 175 21.82 -1.47 8.32
N PRO A 176 23.11 -1.20 8.56
CA PRO A 176 23.59 -0.79 9.86
C PRO A 176 22.82 0.43 10.41
N ASP A 177 22.67 0.51 11.73
CA ASP A 177 21.88 1.56 12.38
C ASP A 177 22.49 2.97 12.19
N ASP A 178 23.80 3.06 11.99
CA ASP A 178 24.56 4.30 11.75
C ASP A 178 24.44 4.84 10.31
N VAL A 179 23.92 4.04 9.36
CA VAL A 179 23.71 4.51 8.00
C VAL A 179 22.64 5.60 8.00
N ARG A 180 23.02 6.79 7.49
CA ARG A 180 22.14 7.94 7.42
C ARG A 180 21.04 7.71 6.37
N ARG A 181 19.79 7.77 6.80
CA ARG A 181 18.59 7.65 5.96
C ARG A 181 18.04 9.04 5.71
N THR A 182 18.30 9.61 4.54
CA THR A 182 17.86 10.97 4.17
C THR A 182 16.86 10.94 3.05
N GLY A 183 16.02 11.97 2.98
CA GLY A 183 15.02 12.11 1.92
C GLY A 183 13.72 11.33 2.18
N SER A 184 12.99 11.06 1.11
CA SER A 184 11.73 10.31 1.16
C SER A 184 11.95 8.81 1.40
N ILE A 185 10.87 8.10 1.80
CA ILE A 185 10.90 6.63 1.94
C ILE A 185 11.32 5.98 0.61
N ALA A 186 10.76 6.44 -0.52
CA ALA A 186 11.11 5.91 -1.84
C ALA A 186 12.61 6.08 -2.18
N GLN A 187 13.23 7.19 -1.74
CA GLN A 187 14.68 7.37 -1.87
C GLN A 187 15.45 6.44 -0.95
N GLY A 188 15.00 6.26 0.30
CA GLY A 188 15.61 5.36 1.24
C GLY A 188 15.58 3.89 0.78
N LEU A 189 14.53 3.46 0.10
CA LEU A 189 14.42 2.10 -0.45
C LEU A 189 15.51 1.80 -1.50
N LYS A 190 16.08 2.80 -2.16
CA LYS A 190 17.21 2.59 -3.09
C LYS A 190 18.47 2.09 -2.38
N LEU A 191 18.58 2.30 -1.06
CA LEU A 191 19.73 1.84 -0.29
C LEU A 191 19.83 0.30 -0.23
N VAL A 192 18.74 -0.45 -0.46
CA VAL A 192 18.82 -1.94 -0.49
C VAL A 192 19.72 -2.44 -1.62
N ALA A 193 19.96 -1.64 -2.65
CA ALA A 193 20.91 -1.98 -3.71
C ALA A 193 22.38 -2.06 -3.23
N THR A 194 22.68 -1.51 -2.05
CA THR A 194 24.01 -1.64 -1.41
C THR A 194 24.16 -2.92 -0.61
N LEU A 195 23.10 -3.71 -0.46
CA LEU A 195 23.11 -4.99 0.26
C LEU A 195 23.26 -6.15 -0.73
N PRO A 196 24.41 -6.83 -0.80
CA PRO A 196 24.70 -7.84 -1.84
C PRO A 196 23.70 -9.00 -1.87
N ASP A 197 23.17 -9.39 -0.70
CA ASP A 197 22.25 -10.53 -0.57
C ASP A 197 20.76 -10.14 -0.75
N PHE A 198 20.45 -8.84 -0.81
CA PHE A 198 19.06 -8.39 -0.95
C PHE A 198 18.37 -8.88 -2.23
N PRO A 199 19.02 -8.99 -3.40
CA PRO A 199 18.36 -9.48 -4.61
C PRO A 199 17.73 -10.88 -4.49
N GLY A 200 18.22 -11.74 -3.58
CA GLY A 200 17.65 -13.07 -3.32
C GLY A 200 16.44 -13.09 -2.40
N VAL A 201 16.14 -11.98 -1.71
CA VAL A 201 15.08 -11.92 -0.70
C VAL A 201 13.70 -12.28 -1.27
N ILE A 202 13.43 -11.94 -2.52
CA ILE A 202 12.14 -12.23 -3.16
C ILE A 202 11.79 -13.72 -3.18
N SER A 203 12.80 -14.59 -3.26
CA SER A 203 12.64 -16.05 -3.34
C SER A 203 12.64 -16.76 -1.97
N LEU A 204 12.70 -16.04 -0.86
CA LEU A 204 12.68 -16.65 0.48
C LEU A 204 11.31 -17.25 0.83
N VAL A 205 10.22 -16.71 0.27
CA VAL A 205 8.84 -17.10 0.60
C VAL A 205 8.15 -17.75 -0.59
N ASP A 206 7.12 -18.55 -0.29
CA ASP A 206 6.18 -19.06 -1.28
C ASP A 206 4.84 -18.31 -1.14
N ALA A 207 4.50 -17.53 -2.15
CA ALA A 207 3.28 -16.72 -2.20
C ALA A 207 2.11 -17.42 -2.92
N GLY A 208 2.20 -18.72 -3.18
CA GLY A 208 1.23 -19.49 -3.96
C GLY A 208 -0.13 -19.71 -3.27
N ALA A 209 -0.24 -19.47 -1.96
CA ALA A 209 -1.46 -19.62 -1.18
C ALA A 209 -1.89 -18.27 -0.55
N PRO A 210 -2.56 -17.38 -1.30
CA PRO A 210 -2.88 -16.02 -0.84
C PRO A 210 -3.64 -15.95 0.48
N GLU A 211 -4.58 -16.88 0.71
CA GLU A 211 -5.47 -16.89 1.88
C GLU A 211 -4.70 -17.04 3.21
N SER A 212 -3.64 -17.82 3.23
CA SER A 212 -2.75 -17.97 4.39
C SER A 212 -1.56 -17.00 4.34
N PHE A 213 -1.06 -16.68 3.15
CA PHE A 213 0.13 -15.86 2.98
C PHE A 213 -0.10 -14.39 3.37
N ILE A 214 -1.24 -13.80 2.95
CA ILE A 214 -1.53 -12.38 3.23
C ILE A 214 -1.62 -12.11 4.74
N PRO A 215 -2.36 -12.88 5.56
CA PRO A 215 -2.33 -12.68 7.00
C PRO A 215 -0.95 -12.92 7.62
N ALA A 216 -0.24 -13.98 7.25
CA ALA A 216 1.09 -14.25 7.77
C ALA A 216 2.08 -13.10 7.46
N LEU A 217 2.00 -12.54 6.24
CA LEU A 217 2.80 -11.40 5.83
C LEU A 217 2.47 -10.15 6.64
N GLY A 218 1.18 -9.87 6.80
CA GLY A 218 0.71 -8.74 7.59
C GLY A 218 1.12 -8.84 9.06
N GLU A 219 1.03 -10.02 9.67
CA GLU A 219 1.45 -10.25 11.05
C GLU A 219 2.96 -10.05 11.23
N ALA A 220 3.78 -10.63 10.36
CA ALA A 220 5.23 -10.47 10.41
C ALA A 220 5.62 -8.98 10.39
N PHE A 221 5.03 -8.17 9.49
CA PHE A 221 5.32 -6.75 9.44
C PHE A 221 4.64 -5.91 10.52
N ALA A 222 3.50 -6.33 11.08
CA ALA A 222 2.94 -5.70 12.27
C ALA A 222 3.88 -5.86 13.49
N ARG A 223 4.53 -7.00 13.64
CA ARG A 223 5.57 -7.23 14.67
C ARG A 223 6.81 -6.37 14.42
N VAL A 224 7.26 -6.27 13.18
CA VAL A 224 8.36 -5.35 12.79
C VAL A 224 8.01 -3.90 13.11
N PHE A 225 6.78 -3.47 12.84
CA PHE A 225 6.29 -2.14 13.20
C PHE A 225 6.38 -1.90 14.71
N LEU A 226 5.89 -2.83 15.52
CA LEU A 226 5.92 -2.73 16.99
C LEU A 226 7.33 -2.63 17.55
N ALA A 227 8.27 -3.39 16.99
CA ALA A 227 9.68 -3.37 17.42
C ALA A 227 10.44 -2.10 16.96
N GLY A 228 10.04 -1.53 15.82
CA GLY A 228 10.81 -0.48 15.13
C GLY A 228 10.38 0.96 15.38
N THR A 229 9.22 1.22 15.98
CA THR A 229 8.62 2.57 16.08
C THR A 229 9.26 3.43 17.18
N THR A 230 10.33 4.13 16.83
CA THR A 230 11.10 4.99 17.75
C THR A 230 11.13 6.47 17.34
N SER A 231 10.71 6.81 16.10
CA SER A 231 10.64 8.19 15.60
C SER A 231 9.56 8.30 14.54
N SER A 232 9.02 9.50 14.29
CA SER A 232 7.92 9.73 13.35
C SER A 232 8.24 9.25 11.92
N GLY A 233 9.40 9.56 11.37
CA GLY A 233 9.80 9.15 10.02
C GLY A 233 9.91 7.62 9.88
N ARG A 234 10.45 6.94 10.91
CA ARG A 234 10.52 5.47 10.95
C ARG A 234 9.11 4.86 11.08
N THR A 235 8.25 5.46 11.89
CA THR A 235 6.86 5.04 12.06
C THR A 235 6.13 5.03 10.73
N ILE A 236 6.18 6.12 9.97
CA ILE A 236 5.53 6.22 8.66
C ILE A 236 6.09 5.17 7.68
N ALA A 237 7.41 4.98 7.63
CA ALA A 237 7.99 3.94 6.77
C ALA A 237 7.46 2.53 7.12
N LEU A 238 7.45 2.18 8.40
CA LEU A 238 7.00 0.86 8.86
C LEU A 238 5.48 0.64 8.69
N ILE A 239 4.67 1.68 8.73
CA ILE A 239 3.24 1.62 8.36
C ILE A 239 3.09 1.06 6.94
N HIS A 240 3.94 1.49 6.00
CA HIS A 240 3.86 1.04 4.62
C HIS A 240 4.28 -0.43 4.43
N ALA A 241 5.10 -0.98 5.33
CA ALA A 241 5.41 -2.40 5.32
C ALA A 241 4.19 -3.29 5.61
N VAL A 242 3.17 -2.76 6.30
CA VAL A 242 1.89 -3.46 6.56
C VAL A 242 0.84 -3.09 5.52
N THR A 243 0.62 -1.78 5.29
CA THR A 243 -0.49 -1.31 4.44
C THR A 243 -0.30 -1.64 2.96
N GLY A 244 0.95 -1.67 2.46
CA GLY A 244 1.25 -2.08 1.09
C GLY A 244 0.84 -3.53 0.82
N PRO A 245 1.40 -4.53 1.53
CA PRO A 245 0.99 -5.93 1.42
C PRO A 245 -0.51 -6.16 1.69
N ALA A 246 -1.08 -5.48 2.69
CA ALA A 246 -2.50 -5.57 2.96
C ALA A 246 -3.36 -5.08 1.78
N ALA A 247 -2.91 -4.04 1.08
CA ALA A 247 -3.59 -3.52 -0.12
C ALA A 247 -3.41 -4.43 -1.34
N ALA A 248 -2.26 -5.11 -1.49
CA ALA A 248 -2.10 -6.16 -2.49
C ALA A 248 -3.17 -7.24 -2.34
N GLY A 249 -3.50 -7.62 -1.11
CA GLY A 249 -4.59 -8.56 -0.81
C GLY A 249 -5.97 -8.10 -1.32
N LEU A 250 -6.19 -6.79 -1.51
CA LEU A 250 -7.43 -6.26 -2.09
C LEU A 250 -7.51 -6.45 -3.62
N LEU A 251 -6.35 -6.61 -4.28
CA LEU A 251 -6.28 -6.87 -5.71
C LEU A 251 -6.39 -8.37 -6.06
N VAL A 252 -5.97 -9.25 -5.13
CA VAL A 252 -5.94 -10.71 -5.35
C VAL A 252 -7.26 -11.29 -5.87
N PRO A 253 -8.46 -10.93 -5.38
CA PRO A 253 -9.73 -11.46 -5.88
C PRO A 253 -10.04 -11.12 -7.35
N HIS A 254 -9.30 -10.19 -7.94
CA HIS A 254 -9.56 -9.62 -9.26
C HIS A 254 -8.48 -9.98 -10.30
N VAL A 255 -7.58 -10.90 -9.95
CA VAL A 255 -6.47 -11.29 -10.82
C VAL A 255 -6.31 -12.81 -10.88
N SER A 256 -5.63 -13.31 -11.90
CA SER A 256 -5.29 -14.72 -12.04
C SER A 256 -4.34 -15.18 -10.93
N ALA A 257 -4.32 -16.50 -10.65
CA ALA A 257 -3.41 -17.08 -9.65
C ALA A 257 -1.93 -16.76 -9.94
N ARG A 258 -1.54 -16.71 -11.21
CA ARG A 258 -0.20 -16.33 -11.64
C ARG A 258 0.13 -14.88 -11.24
N THR A 259 -0.77 -13.96 -11.54
CA THR A 259 -0.62 -12.54 -11.21
C THR A 259 -0.62 -12.32 -9.70
N ALA A 260 -1.50 -13.03 -8.97
CA ALA A 260 -1.55 -12.97 -7.52
C ALA A 260 -0.23 -13.42 -6.87
N ALA A 261 0.34 -14.54 -7.30
CA ALA A 261 1.62 -15.03 -6.81
C ALA A 261 2.75 -14.02 -7.04
N GLN A 262 2.85 -13.44 -8.24
CA GLN A 262 3.85 -12.41 -8.54
C GLN A 262 3.63 -11.14 -7.68
N LEU A 263 2.40 -10.65 -7.60
CA LEU A 263 2.05 -9.47 -6.79
C LEU A 263 2.45 -9.66 -5.33
N LEU A 264 2.14 -10.82 -4.75
CA LEU A 264 2.43 -11.13 -3.36
C LEU A 264 3.93 -11.35 -3.09
N ALA A 265 4.67 -11.93 -4.03
CA ALA A 265 6.13 -12.00 -3.94
C ALA A 265 6.76 -10.60 -3.96
N CYS A 266 6.26 -9.69 -4.81
CA CYS A 266 6.70 -8.30 -4.82
C CYS A 266 6.26 -7.53 -3.54
N ALA A 267 5.10 -7.86 -2.98
CA ALA A 267 4.64 -7.30 -1.71
C ALA A 267 5.55 -7.71 -0.55
N TRP A 268 5.94 -8.98 -0.49
CA TRP A 268 6.95 -9.46 0.44
C TRP A 268 8.27 -8.69 0.28
N GLN A 269 8.80 -8.63 -0.95
CA GLN A 269 10.08 -7.97 -1.22
C GLN A 269 10.06 -6.48 -0.82
N ALA A 270 8.96 -5.77 -1.10
CA ALA A 270 8.82 -4.37 -0.72
C ALA A 270 8.75 -4.17 0.80
N GLY A 271 7.99 -5.00 1.53
CA GLY A 271 7.96 -5.01 2.99
C GLY A 271 9.32 -5.34 3.58
N ALA A 272 10.02 -6.34 3.03
CA ALA A 272 11.38 -6.72 3.41
C ALA A 272 12.38 -5.58 3.15
N ALA A 273 12.22 -4.80 2.07
CA ALA A 273 13.04 -3.63 1.80
C ALA A 273 12.83 -2.53 2.85
N ILE A 274 11.59 -2.28 3.25
CA ILE A 274 11.29 -1.34 4.34
C ILE A 274 11.92 -1.85 5.65
N TYR A 275 11.79 -3.13 5.95
CA TYR A 275 12.43 -3.76 7.11
C TYR A 275 13.95 -3.63 7.06
N ALA A 276 14.58 -3.93 5.92
CA ALA A 276 16.02 -3.81 5.73
C ALA A 276 16.55 -2.41 6.02
N VAL A 277 15.77 -1.38 5.68
CA VAL A 277 16.19 0.02 5.84
C VAL A 277 15.82 0.60 7.21
N TRP A 278 14.61 0.34 7.73
CA TRP A 278 14.10 0.99 8.94
C TRP A 278 13.73 0.03 10.08
N GLY A 279 13.62 -1.26 9.81
CA GLY A 279 13.12 -2.24 10.77
C GLY A 279 14.12 -2.58 11.86
N LYS A 280 13.58 -3.15 12.93
CA LYS A 280 14.32 -3.92 13.94
C LYS A 280 13.79 -5.33 13.95
N PRO A 281 14.59 -6.33 14.34
CA PRO A 281 14.09 -7.68 14.56
C PRO A 281 12.88 -7.64 15.50
N PRO A 282 11.79 -8.34 15.16
CA PRO A 282 10.66 -8.42 16.07
C PRO A 282 11.06 -9.13 17.36
N GLU A 283 10.61 -8.57 18.49
CA GLU A 283 10.74 -9.22 19.79
C GLU A 283 9.69 -10.34 19.93
N SER A 284 9.90 -11.26 20.87
CA SER A 284 8.95 -12.37 21.12
C SER A 284 7.51 -11.89 21.36
N PRO A 285 6.49 -12.65 20.91
CA PRO A 285 5.09 -12.22 20.91
C PRO A 285 4.45 -11.98 22.27
N GLU A 286 5.09 -12.41 23.37
CA GLU A 286 4.42 -12.64 24.66
C GLU A 286 4.06 -11.39 25.46
N ASP A 287 4.57 -10.21 25.10
CA ASP A 287 4.52 -9.07 26.03
C ASP A 287 3.46 -7.98 25.76
N ARG A 288 2.63 -8.07 24.72
CA ARG A 288 1.64 -7.01 24.42
C ARG A 288 0.26 -7.56 24.05
N ALA A 289 -0.49 -7.99 25.06
CA ALA A 289 -1.91 -8.28 24.89
C ALA A 289 -2.64 -7.01 24.37
N PRO A 290 -3.51 -7.11 23.36
CA PRO A 290 -4.27 -5.98 22.87
C PRO A 290 -5.19 -5.45 23.96
N ARG A 291 -5.00 -4.18 24.36
CA ARG A 291 -5.80 -3.53 25.40
C ARG A 291 -7.06 -2.86 24.87
N ALA A 292 -7.16 -2.63 23.56
CA ALA A 292 -8.25 -1.90 22.95
C ALA A 292 -9.19 -2.82 22.15
N THR A 293 -10.50 -2.57 22.25
CA THR A 293 -11.53 -3.21 21.43
C THR A 293 -11.45 -2.67 20.00
N ARG A 294 -12.08 -3.38 19.05
CA ARG A 294 -12.23 -2.93 17.66
C ARG A 294 -12.83 -1.53 17.59
N GLU A 295 -13.91 -1.30 18.32
CA GLU A 295 -14.66 -0.05 18.33
C GLU A 295 -13.80 1.11 18.89
N ALA A 296 -13.04 0.84 19.96
CA ALA A 296 -12.12 1.83 20.54
C ALA A 296 -11.00 2.23 19.58
N LEU A 297 -10.42 1.26 18.84
CA LEU A 297 -9.39 1.52 17.81
C LEU A 297 -9.95 2.36 16.67
N ILE A 298 -11.14 2.03 16.17
CA ILE A 298 -11.83 2.79 15.12
C ILE A 298 -12.08 4.22 15.59
N ALA A 299 -12.69 4.39 16.77
CA ALA A 299 -12.97 5.71 17.31
C ALA A 299 -11.71 6.56 17.49
N ALA A 300 -10.62 5.96 17.95
CA ALA A 300 -9.33 6.64 18.12
C ALA A 300 -8.71 7.03 16.77
N ALA A 301 -8.75 6.17 15.77
CA ALA A 301 -8.25 6.46 14.41
C ALA A 301 -9.06 7.60 13.75
N VAL A 302 -10.38 7.60 13.87
CA VAL A 302 -11.25 8.67 13.37
C VAL A 302 -10.96 9.99 14.10
N LYS A 303 -10.80 9.94 15.40
CA LYS A 303 -10.50 11.12 16.24
C LYS A 303 -9.14 11.75 15.88
N SER A 304 -8.11 10.93 15.61
CA SER A 304 -6.80 11.44 15.18
C SER A 304 -6.89 12.25 13.89
N GLY A 305 -7.77 11.83 12.98
CA GLY A 305 -7.91 12.45 11.65
C GLY A 305 -6.71 12.25 10.73
N ASP A 306 -5.68 11.53 11.19
CA ASP A 306 -4.49 11.23 10.41
C ASP A 306 -4.77 10.13 9.37
N GLU A 307 -4.39 10.36 8.13
CA GLU A 307 -4.63 9.46 7.01
C GLU A 307 -3.93 8.11 7.14
N HIS A 308 -2.76 8.07 7.79
CA HIS A 308 -2.02 6.82 8.01
C HIS A 308 -2.66 6.01 9.14
N ALA A 309 -3.04 6.68 10.26
CA ALA A 309 -3.71 6.03 11.38
C ALA A 309 -5.02 5.36 10.92
N ILE A 310 -5.82 6.05 10.09
CA ILE A 310 -7.09 5.53 9.55
C ILE A 310 -6.84 4.28 8.70
N LYS A 311 -5.98 4.36 7.68
CA LYS A 311 -5.70 3.24 6.76
C LYS A 311 -5.02 2.07 7.46
N PHE A 312 -4.09 2.35 8.35
CA PHE A 312 -3.38 1.32 9.11
C PHE A 312 -4.32 0.55 10.05
N THR A 313 -5.21 1.26 10.73
CA THR A 313 -6.24 0.64 11.58
C THR A 313 -7.18 -0.24 10.76
N GLU A 314 -7.64 0.23 9.58
CA GLU A 314 -8.45 -0.59 8.67
C GLU A 314 -7.72 -1.87 8.26
N ALA A 315 -6.48 -1.74 7.79
CA ALA A 315 -5.67 -2.88 7.34
C ALA A 315 -5.46 -3.90 8.48
N CYS A 316 -5.07 -3.45 9.67
CA CYS A 316 -4.88 -4.31 10.83
C CYS A 316 -6.18 -5.02 11.25
N LEU A 317 -7.30 -4.31 11.33
CA LEU A 317 -8.57 -4.89 11.74
C LEU A 317 -9.14 -5.87 10.69
N ARG A 318 -8.90 -5.64 9.41
CA ARG A 318 -9.27 -6.56 8.33
C ARG A 318 -8.45 -7.83 8.37
N LEU A 319 -7.14 -7.73 8.59
CA LEU A 319 -6.26 -8.90 8.74
C LEU A 319 -6.56 -9.69 10.01
N ASP A 320 -6.84 -9.01 11.13
CA ASP A 320 -7.26 -9.63 12.40
C ASP A 320 -8.60 -10.40 12.26
N ALA A 321 -9.51 -9.91 11.44
CA ALA A 321 -10.77 -10.60 11.15
C ALA A 321 -10.57 -11.85 10.28
N ALA A 322 -9.56 -11.86 9.40
CA ALA A 322 -9.25 -13.03 8.58
C ALA A 322 -8.50 -14.11 9.38
N VAL A 323 -7.45 -13.73 10.10
CA VAL A 323 -6.67 -14.62 10.98
C VAL A 323 -6.32 -13.81 12.24
N PRO A 324 -6.98 -14.07 13.37
CA PRO A 324 -6.79 -13.32 14.60
C PRO A 324 -5.33 -13.36 15.11
N SER A 325 -4.75 -12.18 15.38
CA SER A 325 -3.46 -12.05 16.04
C SER A 325 -3.39 -10.81 16.95
N PRO A 326 -2.86 -10.94 18.16
CA PRO A 326 -2.64 -9.79 19.05
C PRO A 326 -1.79 -8.68 18.41
N ALA A 327 -0.90 -9.01 17.48
CA ALA A 327 0.00 -8.08 16.83
C ALA A 327 -0.77 -6.99 16.08
N TYR A 328 -1.87 -7.31 15.41
CA TYR A 328 -2.64 -6.35 14.63
C TYR A 328 -3.26 -5.25 15.49
N ARG A 329 -3.97 -5.64 16.56
CA ARG A 329 -4.61 -4.64 17.44
C ARG A 329 -3.59 -3.82 18.21
N SER A 330 -2.48 -4.44 18.64
CA SER A 330 -1.38 -3.74 19.29
C SER A 330 -0.71 -2.75 18.34
N ALA A 331 -0.50 -3.14 17.07
CA ALA A 331 0.06 -2.25 16.05
C ALA A 331 -0.88 -1.07 15.73
N ALA A 332 -2.20 -1.33 15.57
CA ALA A 332 -3.20 -0.27 15.36
C ALA A 332 -3.25 0.71 16.51
N SER A 333 -3.26 0.23 17.78
CA SER A 333 -3.21 1.08 18.97
C SER A 333 -1.96 1.96 18.96
N ARG A 334 -0.80 1.34 18.72
CA ARG A 334 0.47 2.05 18.69
C ARG A 334 0.56 3.10 17.58
N ALA A 335 0.02 2.80 16.40
CA ALA A 335 -0.01 3.75 15.29
C ALA A 335 -0.86 4.99 15.63
N VAL A 336 -2.05 4.79 16.21
CA VAL A 336 -2.91 5.89 16.64
C VAL A 336 -2.22 6.73 17.71
N GLU A 337 -1.59 6.13 18.72
CA GLU A 337 -0.83 6.85 19.76
C GLU A 337 0.28 7.75 19.19
N LEU A 338 0.97 7.29 18.14
CA LEU A 338 2.10 8.00 17.53
C LEU A 338 1.68 9.09 16.55
N LEU A 339 0.45 9.03 16.02
CA LEU A 339 -0.07 9.91 14.97
C LEU A 339 -1.23 10.81 15.43
N SER A 340 -1.52 10.84 16.74
CA SER A 340 -2.56 11.68 17.36
C SER A 340 -2.04 13.05 17.78
#